data_708ef94989ead598253845b00b846789
#
_entry.id   708ef94989ead598253845b00b846789
#
_cell.length_a   1.000
_cell.length_b   1.000
_cell.length_c   1.000
_cell.angle_alpha   90.00
_cell.angle_beta   90.00
_cell.angle_gamma   90.00
#
_symmetry.space_group_name_H-M   'P 1'
#
loop_
_entity.id
_entity.type
_entity.pdbx_description
1 polymer ?
#
loop_
_entity_poly.entity_id
_entity_poly.type
_entity_poly.pdbx_seq_one_letter_code
_entity_poly.pdbx_strand_id
1 'polypeptide(L)'
;MAYALTGDDDMDAQEIIRYISESEKKTPVRIFIKEKPGACVDYGTAKVFGAGDKIVFGDWKDLKPILDANAEFIEDLVVENDRRNSGVPMLDLREIPARIEPGAVIREKVEIGANAVIMMGAIINIGAVIGEGTMIDMGAVLGGRATVGKHCHIGAGAVLAGVIEPASAVPVIVEDNVLVGANAVVIEGVHVGEGAVVAAGAIVTEDVPANAVVAGCPARVIKMKDDKTTMKTALEDALRKL
;
A
#
# COMPACT_ATOMS: atom_id res chain seq x y z
N MET A 1 14.67 24.34 -8.40
CA MET A 1 13.49 24.21 -9.26
C MET A 1 12.66 23.09 -8.67
N ALA A 2 11.52 23.40 -8.06
CA ALA A 2 10.71 22.38 -7.37
C ALA A 2 10.08 21.47 -8.45
N TYR A 3 10.38 20.21 -8.41
CA TYR A 3 9.71 19.19 -9.22
C TYR A 3 8.30 19.00 -8.68
N ALA A 4 7.32 19.46 -9.44
CA ALA A 4 5.93 19.12 -9.21
C ALA A 4 5.66 17.76 -9.85
N LEU A 5 5.86 16.68 -9.09
CA LEU A 5 5.26 15.37 -9.37
C LEU A 5 3.89 15.25 -8.69
N THR A 6 3.44 16.34 -8.09
CA THR A 6 2.17 16.39 -7.36
C THR A 6 1.04 16.71 -8.35
N GLY A 7 0.21 15.70 -8.63
CA GLY A 7 -1.16 15.99 -9.04
C GLY A 7 -1.84 16.78 -7.92
N ASP A 8 -2.82 17.60 -8.24
CA ASP A 8 -3.58 18.46 -7.30
C ASP A 8 -4.33 17.70 -6.17
N ASP A 9 -4.12 16.38 -6.02
CA ASP A 9 -4.77 15.48 -5.06
C ASP A 9 -3.82 14.81 -4.05
N ASP A 10 -2.54 15.18 -3.99
CA ASP A 10 -1.60 14.62 -3.01
C ASP A 10 -2.02 15.04 -1.58
N MET A 11 -2.52 14.08 -0.80
CA MET A 11 -2.88 14.33 0.60
C MET A 11 -1.65 14.75 1.41
N ASP A 12 -1.70 15.92 2.01
CA ASP A 12 -0.67 16.33 2.94
C ASP A 12 -0.69 15.49 4.23
N ALA A 13 0.35 15.59 5.04
CA ALA A 13 0.45 14.82 6.28
C ALA A 13 -0.67 15.16 7.27
N GLN A 14 -1.13 16.42 7.33
CA GLN A 14 -2.21 16.85 8.21
C GLN A 14 -3.55 16.25 7.79
N GLU A 15 -3.78 16.16 6.50
CA GLU A 15 -4.98 15.52 5.95
C GLU A 15 -5.00 14.02 6.24
N ILE A 16 -3.87 13.33 6.09
CA ILE A 16 -3.75 11.91 6.44
C ILE A 16 -3.96 11.68 7.94
N ILE A 17 -3.35 12.51 8.79
CA ILE A 17 -3.54 12.43 10.24
C ILE A 17 -5.00 12.62 10.60
N ARG A 18 -5.65 13.64 10.05
CA ARG A 18 -7.08 13.91 10.27
C ARG A 18 -7.93 12.74 9.80
N TYR A 19 -7.71 12.28 8.56
CA TYR A 19 -8.42 11.13 8.01
C TYR A 19 -8.32 9.90 8.91
N ILE A 20 -7.13 9.56 9.39
CA ILE A 20 -6.93 8.41 10.29
C ILE A 20 -7.61 8.63 11.65
N SER A 21 -7.47 9.83 12.25
CA SER A 21 -7.98 10.12 13.58
C SER A 21 -9.51 10.23 13.64
N GLU A 22 -10.14 10.71 12.57
CA GLU A 22 -11.58 10.87 12.46
C GLU A 22 -12.28 9.62 11.93
N SER A 23 -11.54 8.69 11.34
CA SER A 23 -12.08 7.46 10.78
C SER A 23 -12.66 6.56 11.86
N GLU A 24 -13.93 6.23 11.73
CA GLU A 24 -14.59 5.31 12.65
C GLU A 24 -14.02 3.89 12.48
N LYS A 25 -13.57 3.31 13.59
CA LYS A 25 -13.09 1.93 13.62
C LYS A 25 -14.20 0.98 13.20
N LYS A 26 -13.93 0.14 12.22
CA LYS A 26 -14.84 -0.88 11.67
C LYS A 26 -14.25 -2.27 11.72
N THR A 27 -15.11 -3.23 11.97
CA THR A 27 -14.78 -4.67 11.87
C THR A 27 -15.79 -5.30 10.92
N PRO A 28 -15.59 -5.18 9.60
CA PRO A 28 -16.52 -5.72 8.62
C PRO A 28 -16.60 -7.24 8.73
N VAL A 29 -17.82 -7.73 8.68
CA VAL A 29 -18.11 -9.16 8.69
C VAL A 29 -19.04 -9.56 7.55
N ARG A 30 -18.89 -10.79 7.11
CA ARG A 30 -19.84 -11.51 6.27
C ARG A 30 -20.34 -12.71 7.08
N ILE A 31 -21.65 -12.82 7.25
CA ILE A 31 -22.26 -13.85 8.07
C ILE A 31 -23.19 -14.67 7.18
N PHE A 32 -22.95 -15.98 7.14
CA PHE A 32 -23.88 -16.93 6.57
C PHE A 32 -24.82 -17.37 7.70
N ILE A 33 -26.13 -17.20 7.53
CA ILE A 33 -27.12 -17.44 8.59
C ILE A 33 -28.19 -18.39 8.07
N LYS A 34 -28.44 -19.43 8.85
CA LYS A 34 -29.59 -20.29 8.70
C LYS A 34 -30.59 -19.95 9.79
N GLU A 35 -31.73 -19.36 9.41
CA GLU A 35 -32.81 -19.09 10.34
C GLU A 35 -33.69 -20.35 10.54
N LYS A 36 -34.29 -20.45 11.73
CA LYS A 36 -35.29 -21.48 11.98
C LYS A 36 -36.53 -21.30 11.09
N PRO A 37 -37.24 -22.35 10.72
CA PRO A 37 -38.46 -22.25 9.92
C PRO A 37 -39.48 -21.26 10.51
N GLY A 38 -39.90 -20.28 9.67
CA GLY A 38 -40.83 -19.25 10.06
C GLY A 38 -40.23 -18.04 10.80
N ALA A 39 -38.94 -18.05 11.10
CA ALA A 39 -38.27 -16.88 11.65
C ALA A 39 -38.05 -15.83 10.57
N CYS A 40 -38.01 -14.56 11.00
CA CYS A 40 -37.68 -13.42 10.16
C CYS A 40 -36.95 -12.39 11.02
N VAL A 41 -35.64 -12.50 11.07
CA VAL A 41 -34.80 -11.58 11.85
C VAL A 41 -34.55 -10.29 11.05
N ASP A 42 -34.72 -9.15 11.69
CA ASP A 42 -34.33 -7.84 11.14
C ASP A 42 -32.87 -7.56 11.51
N TYR A 43 -32.03 -7.43 10.49
CA TYR A 43 -30.58 -7.14 10.64
C TYR A 43 -30.26 -5.64 10.57
N GLY A 44 -31.26 -4.76 10.75
CA GLY A 44 -31.10 -3.32 10.80
C GLY A 44 -30.54 -2.75 9.49
N THR A 45 -29.44 -1.99 9.56
CA THR A 45 -28.81 -1.34 8.40
C THR A 45 -27.90 -2.26 7.58
N ALA A 46 -27.73 -3.51 7.99
CA ALA A 46 -26.88 -4.46 7.29
C ALA A 46 -27.41 -4.81 5.89
N LYS A 47 -26.51 -5.15 4.99
CA LYS A 47 -26.91 -5.61 3.65
C LYS A 47 -27.20 -7.10 3.66
N VAL A 48 -28.42 -7.47 3.35
CA VAL A 48 -28.92 -8.86 3.43
C VAL A 48 -29.24 -9.39 2.04
N PHE A 49 -28.79 -10.62 1.78
CA PHE A 49 -29.14 -11.40 0.59
C PHE A 49 -29.76 -12.73 1.01
N GLY A 50 -30.78 -13.17 0.26
CA GLY A 50 -31.51 -14.42 0.50
C GLY A 50 -32.87 -14.18 1.18
N ALA A 51 -33.76 -15.16 1.06
CA ALA A 51 -35.11 -15.14 1.63
C ALA A 51 -35.34 -16.27 2.67
N GLY A 52 -34.51 -17.31 2.63
CA GLY A 52 -34.44 -18.40 3.62
C GLY A 52 -33.09 -18.29 4.34
N ASP A 53 -32.12 -19.11 3.90
CA ASP A 53 -30.74 -18.89 4.32
C ASP A 53 -30.24 -17.55 3.80
N LYS A 54 -29.55 -16.80 4.64
CA LYS A 54 -29.15 -15.42 4.35
C LYS A 54 -27.65 -15.23 4.38
N ILE A 55 -27.16 -14.27 3.59
CA ILE A 55 -25.82 -13.74 3.70
C ILE A 55 -25.95 -12.27 4.12
N VAL A 56 -25.35 -11.93 5.25
CA VAL A 56 -25.45 -10.61 5.87
C VAL A 56 -24.08 -9.95 5.89
N PHE A 57 -23.97 -8.72 5.37
CA PHE A 57 -22.76 -7.91 5.40
C PHE A 57 -22.99 -6.68 6.29
N GLY A 58 -22.10 -6.45 7.23
CA GLY A 58 -22.20 -5.30 8.12
C GLY A 58 -20.99 -5.13 9.02
N ASP A 59 -21.09 -4.20 9.96
CA ASP A 59 -20.09 -4.05 11.02
C ASP A 59 -20.42 -4.95 12.19
N TRP A 60 -19.41 -5.60 12.77
CA TRP A 60 -19.60 -6.51 13.90
C TRP A 60 -20.23 -5.85 15.11
N LYS A 61 -19.92 -4.57 15.38
CA LYS A 61 -20.50 -3.82 16.50
C LYS A 61 -22.03 -3.68 16.40
N ASP A 62 -22.54 -3.58 15.15
CA ASP A 62 -23.97 -3.41 14.89
C ASP A 62 -24.69 -4.76 14.82
N LEU A 63 -24.02 -5.76 14.21
CA LEU A 63 -24.62 -7.09 14.02
C LEU A 63 -24.59 -7.97 15.26
N LYS A 64 -23.53 -7.90 16.08
CA LYS A 64 -23.43 -8.77 17.26
C LYS A 64 -24.63 -8.61 18.23
N PRO A 65 -25.07 -7.40 18.59
CA PRO A 65 -26.25 -7.25 19.47
C PRO A 65 -27.54 -7.84 18.86
N ILE A 66 -27.69 -7.73 17.53
CA ILE A 66 -28.84 -8.29 16.82
C ILE A 66 -28.80 -9.83 16.86
N LEU A 67 -27.65 -10.42 16.62
CA LEU A 67 -27.47 -11.88 16.68
C LEU A 67 -27.72 -12.41 18.10
N ASP A 68 -27.20 -11.73 19.11
CA ASP A 68 -27.39 -12.13 20.51
C ASP A 68 -28.86 -12.06 20.91
N ALA A 69 -29.56 -10.99 20.50
CA ALA A 69 -30.98 -10.78 20.80
C ALA A 69 -31.92 -11.76 20.08
N ASN A 70 -31.47 -12.32 18.97
CA ASN A 70 -32.29 -13.21 18.12
C ASN A 70 -31.73 -14.66 18.09
N ALA A 71 -30.87 -15.03 19.01
CA ALA A 71 -30.22 -16.33 19.01
C ALA A 71 -31.21 -17.52 18.98
N GLU A 72 -32.39 -17.36 19.58
CA GLU A 72 -33.44 -18.38 19.57
C GLU A 72 -34.06 -18.62 18.18
N PHE A 73 -33.97 -17.66 17.27
CA PHE A 73 -34.48 -17.73 15.89
C PHE A 73 -33.42 -18.20 14.89
N ILE A 74 -32.17 -18.31 15.31
CA ILE A 74 -31.04 -18.73 14.46
C ILE A 74 -30.78 -20.21 14.73
N GLU A 75 -30.75 -21.03 13.66
CA GLU A 75 -30.41 -22.43 13.72
C GLU A 75 -28.89 -22.64 13.67
N ASP A 76 -28.22 -21.92 12.76
CA ASP A 76 -26.76 -21.99 12.56
C ASP A 76 -26.24 -20.70 11.95
N LEU A 77 -24.97 -20.37 12.19
CA LEU A 77 -24.29 -19.25 11.56
C LEU A 77 -22.78 -19.47 11.44
N VAL A 78 -22.20 -18.90 10.39
CA VAL A 78 -20.74 -18.82 10.19
C VAL A 78 -20.36 -17.36 9.99
N VAL A 79 -19.46 -16.86 10.84
CA VAL A 79 -18.95 -15.48 10.74
C VAL A 79 -17.58 -15.48 10.08
N GLU A 80 -17.46 -14.74 9.00
CA GLU A 80 -16.18 -14.47 8.35
C GLU A 80 -15.84 -12.98 8.44
N ASN A 81 -14.59 -12.65 8.61
CA ASN A 81 -14.11 -11.28 8.53
C ASN A 81 -12.78 -11.20 7.76
N ASP A 82 -12.46 -10.01 7.27
CA ASP A 82 -11.19 -9.72 6.61
C ASP A 82 -10.06 -9.39 7.61
N ARG A 83 -10.32 -9.60 8.90
CA ARG A 83 -9.47 -9.28 10.05
C ARG A 83 -9.20 -7.78 10.24
N ARG A 84 -9.87 -6.92 9.49
CA ARG A 84 -9.81 -5.48 9.72
C ARG A 84 -10.47 -5.11 11.05
N ASN A 85 -9.78 -4.27 11.82
CA ASN A 85 -10.27 -3.64 13.03
C ASN A 85 -9.73 -2.21 13.08
N SER A 86 -10.04 -1.42 12.03
CA SER A 86 -9.47 -0.11 11.76
C SER A 86 -10.47 0.78 11.00
N GLY A 87 -10.36 2.09 11.16
CA GLY A 87 -11.12 3.05 10.37
C GLY A 87 -10.62 3.17 8.92
N VAL A 88 -9.36 2.85 8.67
CA VAL A 88 -8.75 2.98 7.33
C VAL A 88 -8.92 1.67 6.55
N PRO A 89 -9.63 1.67 5.42
CA PRO A 89 -9.77 0.50 4.57
C PRO A 89 -8.50 0.15 3.81
N MET A 90 -8.53 -0.98 3.12
CA MET A 90 -7.57 -1.34 2.08
C MET A 90 -7.97 -0.68 0.77
N LEU A 91 -7.01 -0.49 -0.14
CA LEU A 91 -7.25 0.01 -1.48
C LEU A 91 -8.18 -0.95 -2.25
N ASP A 92 -9.16 -0.40 -2.94
CA ASP A 92 -9.96 -1.18 -3.89
C ASP A 92 -9.16 -1.43 -5.17
N LEU A 93 -8.82 -2.69 -5.43
CA LEU A 93 -7.92 -3.07 -6.51
C LEU A 93 -8.62 -3.33 -7.85
N ARG A 94 -9.97 -3.30 -7.91
CA ARG A 94 -10.73 -3.77 -9.07
C ARG A 94 -10.50 -2.97 -10.35
N GLU A 95 -10.20 -1.66 -10.22
CA GLU A 95 -10.04 -0.74 -11.35
C GLU A 95 -8.59 -0.21 -11.48
N ILE A 96 -7.64 -0.77 -10.72
CA ILE A 96 -6.24 -0.33 -10.78
C ILE A 96 -5.57 -0.92 -12.02
N PRO A 97 -5.03 -0.09 -12.95
CA PRO A 97 -4.43 -0.55 -14.19
C PRO A 97 -2.98 -1.04 -13.98
N ALA A 98 -2.79 -1.92 -13.01
CA ALA A 98 -1.49 -2.43 -12.59
C ALA A 98 -1.59 -3.93 -12.23
N ARG A 99 -0.48 -4.65 -12.29
CA ARG A 99 -0.41 -6.03 -11.83
C ARG A 99 -0.10 -6.07 -10.35
N ILE A 100 -1.03 -6.57 -9.56
CA ILE A 100 -0.90 -6.66 -8.11
C ILE A 100 -1.00 -8.12 -7.71
N GLU A 101 0.09 -8.66 -7.18
CA GLU A 101 0.18 -10.06 -6.79
C GLU A 101 -0.50 -10.33 -5.44
N PRO A 102 -1.05 -11.54 -5.25
CA PRO A 102 -1.68 -11.91 -3.98
C PRO A 102 -0.74 -11.73 -2.79
N GLY A 103 -1.29 -11.23 -1.67
CA GLY A 103 -0.53 -11.00 -0.44
C GLY A 103 0.13 -9.63 -0.34
N ALA A 104 0.02 -8.78 -1.35
CA ALA A 104 0.34 -7.36 -1.20
C ALA A 104 -0.67 -6.68 -0.26
N VAL A 105 -0.19 -5.85 0.66
CA VAL A 105 -0.99 -5.11 1.63
C VAL A 105 -0.93 -3.63 1.29
N ILE A 106 -2.01 -3.10 0.73
CA ILE A 106 -2.06 -1.72 0.21
C ILE A 106 -3.21 -0.98 0.90
N ARG A 107 -2.88 0.12 1.57
CA ARG A 107 -3.90 0.93 2.26
C ARG A 107 -4.60 1.86 1.28
N GLU A 108 -5.83 2.26 1.64
CA GLU A 108 -6.58 3.30 0.91
C GLU A 108 -5.75 4.58 0.75
N LYS A 109 -6.05 5.37 -0.28
CA LYS A 109 -5.32 6.58 -0.66
C LYS A 109 -3.87 6.35 -1.11
N VAL A 110 -3.56 5.16 -1.60
CA VAL A 110 -2.33 4.89 -2.35
C VAL A 110 -2.63 5.08 -3.83
N GLU A 111 -1.74 5.76 -4.53
CA GLU A 111 -1.82 5.95 -5.98
C GLU A 111 -0.87 4.99 -6.69
N ILE A 112 -1.37 4.29 -7.72
CA ILE A 112 -0.59 3.32 -8.48
C ILE A 112 -0.77 3.61 -9.96
N GLY A 113 0.32 3.97 -10.62
CA GLY A 113 0.37 4.27 -12.05
C GLY A 113 0.17 3.03 -12.92
N ALA A 114 -0.21 3.28 -14.17
CA ALA A 114 -0.45 2.22 -15.16
C ALA A 114 0.79 1.33 -15.35
N ASN A 115 0.56 0.03 -15.62
CA ASN A 115 1.61 -0.96 -15.84
C ASN A 115 2.61 -1.12 -14.67
N ALA A 116 2.31 -0.56 -13.50
CA ALA A 116 3.09 -0.87 -12.31
C ALA A 116 2.94 -2.34 -11.92
N VAL A 117 3.93 -2.85 -11.21
CA VAL A 117 3.93 -4.24 -10.72
C VAL A 117 4.17 -4.24 -9.23
N ILE A 118 3.20 -4.71 -8.47
CA ILE A 118 3.29 -4.87 -7.01
C ILE A 118 3.40 -6.35 -6.70
N MET A 119 4.54 -6.78 -6.20
CA MET A 119 4.80 -8.19 -5.92
C MET A 119 4.24 -8.63 -4.56
N MET A 120 4.17 -9.94 -4.37
CA MET A 120 3.64 -10.55 -3.16
C MET A 120 4.35 -10.07 -1.89
N GLY A 121 3.59 -9.79 -0.84
CA GLY A 121 4.11 -9.35 0.46
C GLY A 121 4.59 -7.90 0.51
N ALA A 122 4.49 -7.12 -0.57
CA ALA A 122 4.74 -5.68 -0.51
C ALA A 122 3.74 -5.00 0.44
N ILE A 123 4.23 -4.05 1.24
CA ILE A 123 3.42 -3.29 2.21
C ILE A 123 3.48 -1.81 1.83
N ILE A 124 2.34 -1.25 1.46
CA ILE A 124 2.26 0.13 0.96
C ILE A 124 1.29 0.92 1.83
N ASN A 125 1.82 1.91 2.52
CA ASN A 125 1.05 2.70 3.47
C ASN A 125 0.34 3.88 2.78
N ILE A 126 -0.63 4.45 3.49
CA ILE A 126 -1.50 5.55 3.04
C ILE A 126 -0.70 6.73 2.48
N GLY A 127 -1.18 7.31 1.38
CA GLY A 127 -0.57 8.46 0.74
C GLY A 127 0.72 8.17 -0.03
N ALA A 128 1.12 6.90 -0.18
CA ALA A 128 2.24 6.56 -1.05
C ALA A 128 1.84 6.67 -2.52
N VAL A 129 2.79 7.10 -3.36
CA VAL A 129 2.61 7.26 -4.80
C VAL A 129 3.61 6.38 -5.56
N ILE A 130 3.13 5.63 -6.54
CA ILE A 130 3.93 4.72 -7.36
C ILE A 130 3.70 5.08 -8.83
N GLY A 131 4.76 5.49 -9.51
CA GLY A 131 4.72 5.91 -10.90
C GLY A 131 4.51 4.75 -11.88
N GLU A 132 4.13 5.12 -13.10
CA GLU A 132 3.90 4.22 -14.23
C GLU A 132 5.08 3.27 -14.46
N GLY A 133 4.81 2.00 -14.73
CA GLY A 133 5.82 0.99 -15.07
C GLY A 133 6.81 0.67 -13.94
N THR A 134 6.58 1.15 -12.73
CA THR A 134 7.44 0.88 -11.57
C THR A 134 7.14 -0.48 -10.96
N MET A 135 8.18 -1.19 -10.56
CA MET A 135 8.07 -2.45 -9.82
C MET A 135 8.39 -2.24 -8.34
N ILE A 136 7.47 -2.66 -7.49
CA ILE A 136 7.67 -2.81 -6.04
C ILE A 136 7.80 -4.31 -5.78
N ASP A 137 9.00 -4.76 -5.50
CA ASP A 137 9.34 -6.18 -5.41
C ASP A 137 8.89 -6.82 -4.08
N MET A 138 9.09 -8.13 -3.95
CA MET A 138 8.57 -8.93 -2.84
C MET A 138 8.98 -8.40 -1.46
N GLY A 139 7.97 -8.18 -0.61
CA GLY A 139 8.22 -7.77 0.78
C GLY A 139 8.79 -6.36 0.94
N ALA A 140 8.87 -5.55 -0.11
CA ALA A 140 9.27 -4.15 0.01
C ALA A 140 8.23 -3.36 0.81
N VAL A 141 8.71 -2.36 1.56
CA VAL A 141 7.87 -1.53 2.43
C VAL A 141 7.96 -0.06 2.00
N LEU A 142 6.83 0.50 1.60
CA LEU A 142 6.67 1.93 1.36
C LEU A 142 5.91 2.54 2.53
N GLY A 143 6.58 3.40 3.27
CA GLY A 143 5.99 4.15 4.37
C GLY A 143 4.99 5.20 3.87
N GLY A 144 4.26 5.81 4.80
CA GLY A 144 3.26 6.82 4.42
C GLY A 144 3.87 7.96 3.61
N ARG A 145 3.22 8.34 2.52
CA ARG A 145 3.63 9.41 1.60
C ARG A 145 4.94 9.16 0.83
N ALA A 146 5.55 8.00 0.95
CA ALA A 146 6.73 7.69 0.12
C ALA A 146 6.36 7.77 -1.37
N THR A 147 7.13 8.53 -2.14
CA THR A 147 6.88 8.74 -3.57
C THR A 147 7.95 8.05 -4.40
N VAL A 148 7.52 7.26 -5.38
CA VAL A 148 8.38 6.57 -6.34
C VAL A 148 7.95 6.97 -7.75
N GLY A 149 8.88 7.49 -8.51
CA GLY A 149 8.70 7.90 -9.90
C GLY A 149 8.42 6.73 -10.84
N LYS A 150 8.50 7.01 -12.13
CA LYS A 150 8.22 6.05 -13.21
C LYS A 150 9.42 5.16 -13.49
N HIS A 151 9.12 3.96 -14.02
CA HIS A 151 10.14 3.01 -14.48
C HIS A 151 11.23 2.75 -13.43
N CYS A 152 10.85 2.72 -12.16
CA CYS A 152 11.73 2.35 -11.05
C CYS A 152 11.67 0.85 -10.76
N HIS A 153 12.65 0.38 -10.03
CA HIS A 153 12.65 -0.95 -9.42
C HIS A 153 13.02 -0.81 -7.95
N ILE A 154 12.07 -1.07 -7.08
CA ILE A 154 12.28 -1.12 -5.62
C ILE A 154 12.44 -2.59 -5.24
N GLY A 155 13.68 -2.98 -4.98
CA GLY A 155 14.07 -4.37 -4.79
C GLY A 155 13.46 -5.05 -3.57
N ALA A 156 13.50 -6.38 -3.57
CA ALA A 156 12.88 -7.19 -2.54
C ALA A 156 13.36 -6.81 -1.12
N GLY A 157 12.41 -6.65 -0.20
CA GLY A 157 12.68 -6.28 1.19
C GLY A 157 13.24 -4.87 1.40
N ALA A 158 13.32 -4.04 0.36
CA ALA A 158 13.74 -2.65 0.51
C ALA A 158 12.71 -1.84 1.32
N VAL A 159 13.18 -0.85 2.06
CA VAL A 159 12.34 0.02 2.89
C VAL A 159 12.53 1.47 2.44
N LEU A 160 11.46 2.10 2.00
CA LEU A 160 11.37 3.54 1.85
C LEU A 160 10.63 4.08 3.08
N ALA A 161 11.34 4.75 3.98
CA ALA A 161 10.76 5.23 5.21
C ALA A 161 9.67 6.26 4.93
N GLY A 162 8.54 6.09 5.57
CA GLY A 162 7.44 7.02 5.44
C GLY A 162 7.40 7.98 6.59
N VAL A 163 6.80 9.13 6.36
CA VAL A 163 6.57 10.10 7.41
C VAL A 163 5.11 10.55 7.42
N ILE A 164 4.44 10.24 8.51
CA ILE A 164 3.16 10.84 8.87
C ILE A 164 3.37 11.68 10.14
N GLU A 165 4.29 11.28 11.00
CA GLU A 165 4.58 11.93 12.28
C GLU A 165 6.10 12.14 12.42
N PRO A 166 6.57 13.42 12.60
CA PRO A 166 5.76 14.64 12.62
C PRO A 166 5.28 15.05 11.21
N ALA A 167 4.13 15.73 11.13
CA ALA A 167 3.54 16.16 9.87
C ALA A 167 4.44 17.10 9.03
N SER A 168 5.38 17.77 9.68
CA SER A 168 6.36 18.66 9.03
C SER A 168 7.51 17.90 8.35
N ALA A 169 7.66 16.59 8.60
CA ALA A 169 8.76 15.84 8.03
C ALA A 169 8.52 15.56 6.54
N VAL A 170 9.59 15.57 5.77
CA VAL A 170 9.59 15.32 4.33
C VAL A 170 9.57 13.80 4.08
N PRO A 171 8.70 13.27 3.20
CA PRO A 171 8.73 11.86 2.83
C PRO A 171 9.96 11.52 1.98
N VAL A 172 10.25 10.23 1.83
CA VAL A 172 11.19 9.76 0.82
C VAL A 172 10.64 10.06 -0.57
N ILE A 173 11.50 10.62 -1.42
CA ILE A 173 11.22 10.85 -2.83
C ILE A 173 12.25 10.09 -3.66
N VAL A 174 11.78 9.22 -4.53
CA VAL A 174 12.58 8.49 -5.52
C VAL A 174 12.13 8.97 -6.89
N GLU A 175 13.03 9.60 -7.65
CA GLU A 175 12.74 10.06 -9.01
C GLU A 175 12.66 8.91 -10.01
N ASP A 176 12.46 9.24 -11.29
CA ASP A 176 12.29 8.27 -12.38
C ASP A 176 13.56 7.42 -12.62
N ASN A 177 13.38 6.23 -13.16
CA ASN A 177 14.46 5.35 -13.63
C ASN A 177 15.46 4.91 -12.53
N VAL A 178 15.07 4.97 -11.26
CA VAL A 178 15.90 4.58 -10.11
C VAL A 178 15.81 3.08 -9.86
N LEU A 179 16.96 2.47 -9.52
CA LEU A 179 17.00 1.11 -8.98
C LEU A 179 17.41 1.15 -7.50
N VAL A 180 16.54 0.67 -6.62
CA VAL A 180 16.84 0.41 -5.22
C VAL A 180 17.06 -1.08 -5.04
N GLY A 181 18.26 -1.47 -4.64
CA GLY A 181 18.64 -2.87 -4.45
C GLY A 181 17.94 -3.53 -3.26
N ALA A 182 17.88 -4.85 -3.28
CA ALA A 182 17.23 -5.64 -2.22
C ALA A 182 17.75 -5.29 -0.82
N ASN A 183 16.82 -5.23 0.17
CA ASN A 183 17.09 -4.92 1.57
C ASN A 183 17.80 -3.56 1.80
N ALA A 184 17.81 -2.66 0.84
CA ALA A 184 18.25 -1.29 1.08
C ALA A 184 17.22 -0.51 1.89
N VAL A 185 17.68 0.43 2.69
CA VAL A 185 16.82 1.32 3.47
C VAL A 185 17.12 2.76 3.07
N VAL A 186 16.07 3.50 2.71
CA VAL A 186 16.13 4.94 2.47
C VAL A 186 15.35 5.61 3.59
N ILE A 187 16.04 6.42 4.41
CA ILE A 187 15.39 7.08 5.56
C ILE A 187 14.55 8.28 5.11
N GLU A 188 13.66 8.74 5.98
CA GLU A 188 12.82 9.92 5.76
C GLU A 188 13.63 11.15 5.37
N GLY A 189 13.05 12.00 4.55
CA GLY A 189 13.66 13.24 4.05
C GLY A 189 14.64 13.07 2.91
N VAL A 190 15.04 11.85 2.59
CA VAL A 190 16.01 11.60 1.53
C VAL A 190 15.35 11.70 0.14
N HIS A 191 16.04 12.37 -0.76
CA HIS A 191 15.71 12.47 -2.17
C HIS A 191 16.73 11.65 -2.99
N VAL A 192 16.22 10.70 -3.76
CA VAL A 192 17.02 9.86 -4.66
C VAL A 192 16.81 10.34 -6.10
N GLY A 193 17.83 10.96 -6.68
CA GLY A 193 17.79 11.59 -8.00
C GLY A 193 17.65 10.59 -9.14
N GLU A 194 17.15 11.08 -10.27
CA GLU A 194 16.84 10.31 -11.48
C GLU A 194 17.97 9.37 -11.90
N GLY A 195 17.62 8.15 -12.26
CA GLY A 195 18.58 7.16 -12.77
C GLY A 195 19.59 6.65 -11.76
N ALA A 196 19.52 7.08 -10.50
CA ALA A 196 20.43 6.61 -9.45
C ALA A 196 20.28 5.12 -9.17
N VAL A 197 21.32 4.54 -8.59
CA VAL A 197 21.35 3.13 -8.17
C VAL A 197 21.74 3.06 -6.70
N VAL A 198 20.85 2.55 -5.87
CA VAL A 198 21.12 2.21 -4.48
C VAL A 198 21.50 0.73 -4.43
N ALA A 199 22.68 0.41 -3.98
CA ALA A 199 23.14 -0.97 -3.89
C ALA A 199 22.34 -1.77 -2.84
N ALA A 200 22.24 -3.08 -3.02
CA ALA A 200 21.58 -3.96 -2.06
C ALA A 200 22.19 -3.82 -0.64
N GLY A 201 21.32 -3.78 0.37
CA GLY A 201 21.69 -3.63 1.78
C GLY A 201 22.25 -2.25 2.17
N ALA A 202 22.21 -1.26 1.29
CA ALA A 202 22.65 0.09 1.62
C ALA A 202 21.69 0.80 2.58
N ILE A 203 22.21 1.62 3.49
CA ILE A 203 21.42 2.50 4.35
C ILE A 203 21.66 3.95 3.91
N VAL A 204 20.70 4.50 3.17
CA VAL A 204 20.79 5.83 2.57
C VAL A 204 20.29 6.87 3.58
N THR A 205 21.18 7.75 4.00
CA THR A 205 20.94 8.78 5.03
C THR A 205 21.09 10.20 4.51
N GLU A 206 21.46 10.37 3.26
CA GLU A 206 21.68 11.66 2.60
C GLU A 206 21.15 11.57 1.17
N ASP A 207 20.82 12.72 0.58
CA ASP A 207 20.34 12.78 -0.81
C ASP A 207 21.33 12.12 -1.77
N VAL A 208 20.77 11.43 -2.76
CA VAL A 208 21.52 10.72 -3.80
C VAL A 208 21.45 11.51 -5.10
N PRO A 209 22.59 11.99 -5.63
CA PRO A 209 22.60 12.69 -6.92
C PRO A 209 22.07 11.83 -8.06
N ALA A 210 21.49 12.48 -9.08
CA ALA A 210 21.07 11.79 -10.28
C ALA A 210 22.21 10.98 -10.90
N ASN A 211 21.91 9.77 -11.37
CA ASN A 211 22.87 8.83 -11.97
C ASN A 211 24.03 8.43 -11.05
N ALA A 212 23.98 8.70 -9.75
CA ALA A 212 24.97 8.20 -8.81
C ALA A 212 24.70 6.72 -8.43
N VAL A 213 25.75 6.02 -8.11
CA VAL A 213 25.70 4.68 -7.49
C VAL A 213 26.15 4.82 -6.05
N VAL A 214 25.26 4.49 -5.11
CA VAL A 214 25.55 4.56 -3.67
C VAL A 214 25.55 3.16 -3.05
N ALA A 215 26.42 2.95 -2.06
CA ALA A 215 26.52 1.69 -1.33
C ALA A 215 27.03 1.89 0.09
N GLY A 216 26.76 0.92 0.97
CA GLY A 216 27.28 0.84 2.33
C GLY A 216 26.30 1.32 3.41
N CYS A 217 26.79 1.36 4.64
CA CYS A 217 26.05 1.79 5.82
C CYS A 217 26.97 2.69 6.70
N PRO A 218 26.77 4.02 6.73
CA PRO A 218 25.86 4.78 5.86
C PRO A 218 26.30 4.72 4.39
N ALA A 219 25.34 4.82 3.46
CA ALA A 219 25.61 4.79 2.03
C ALA A 219 26.44 6.01 1.60
N ARG A 220 27.36 5.78 0.67
CA ARG A 220 28.18 6.84 0.04
C ARG A 220 28.21 6.64 -1.47
N VAL A 221 28.38 7.73 -2.21
CA VAL A 221 28.59 7.67 -3.64
C VAL A 221 29.89 6.93 -3.92
N ILE A 222 29.82 5.80 -4.61
CA ILE A 222 30.98 4.99 -4.98
C ILE A 222 31.44 5.24 -6.42
N LYS A 223 30.51 5.68 -7.28
CA LYS A 223 30.78 6.09 -8.67
C LYS A 223 29.56 6.75 -9.29
N MET A 224 29.72 7.34 -10.44
CA MET A 224 28.61 7.69 -11.33
C MET A 224 28.27 6.47 -12.21
N LYS A 225 27.01 6.40 -12.66
CA LYS A 225 26.52 5.32 -13.54
C LYS A 225 27.30 5.32 -14.86
N ASP A 226 27.86 4.19 -15.20
CA ASP A 226 28.57 3.93 -16.44
C ASP A 226 27.76 2.94 -17.31
N ASP A 227 28.19 2.71 -18.55
CA ASP A 227 27.53 1.80 -19.49
C ASP A 227 27.37 0.39 -18.90
N LYS A 228 28.38 -0.09 -18.17
CA LYS A 228 28.33 -1.39 -17.50
C LYS A 228 27.28 -1.45 -16.42
N THR A 229 27.10 -0.37 -15.65
CA THR A 229 26.06 -0.25 -14.63
C THR A 229 24.69 -0.19 -15.30
N THR A 230 24.55 0.63 -16.34
CA THR A 230 23.31 0.77 -17.12
C THR A 230 22.85 -0.58 -17.66
N MET A 231 23.74 -1.37 -18.25
CA MET A 231 23.40 -2.72 -18.73
C MET A 231 22.98 -3.67 -17.60
N LYS A 232 23.61 -3.56 -16.42
CA LYS A 232 23.29 -4.43 -15.26
C LYS A 232 22.03 -4.03 -14.51
N THR A 233 21.58 -2.79 -14.66
CA THR A 233 20.39 -2.23 -14.01
C THR A 233 19.26 -1.96 -14.99
N ALA A 234 19.39 -2.42 -16.24
CA ALA A 234 18.31 -2.33 -17.23
C ALA A 234 17.08 -3.09 -16.75
N LEU A 235 15.93 -2.46 -16.91
CA LEU A 235 14.66 -3.08 -16.60
C LEU A 235 14.22 -4.00 -17.74
N GLU A 236 13.53 -5.07 -17.39
CA GLU A 236 12.90 -5.98 -18.35
C GLU A 236 11.42 -5.59 -18.52
N ASP A 237 11.11 -4.90 -19.60
CA ASP A 237 9.76 -4.39 -19.86
C ASP A 237 8.72 -5.51 -20.05
N ALA A 238 9.15 -6.69 -20.45
CA ALA A 238 8.26 -7.83 -20.59
C ALA A 238 7.59 -8.22 -19.26
N LEU A 239 8.23 -7.96 -18.12
CA LEU A 239 7.68 -8.21 -16.79
C LEU A 239 6.59 -7.20 -16.38
N ARG A 240 6.43 -6.10 -17.11
CA ARG A 240 5.48 -5.01 -16.87
C ARG A 240 4.27 -5.01 -17.81
N LYS A 241 4.25 -5.94 -18.75
CA LYS A 241 3.07 -6.13 -19.62
C LYS A 241 1.97 -6.81 -18.82
N LEU A 242 0.78 -6.20 -18.81
CA LEU A 242 -0.44 -6.73 -18.20
C LEU A 242 -1.12 -7.73 -19.12
#